data_c892eb3a011e2d84648e178ffa634be6
#
_entry.id   c892eb3a011e2d84648e178ffa634be6
#
_cell.length_a   1.000
_cell.length_b   1.000
_cell.length_c   1.000
_cell.angle_alpha   90.00
_cell.angle_beta   90.00
_cell.angle_gamma   90.00
#
_symmetry.space_group_name_H-M   'P 1'
#
loop_
_entity.id
_entity.type
_entity.pdbx_description
1 polymer ?
#
loop_
_entity_poly.entity_id
_entity_poly.type
_entity_poly.pdbx_seq_one_letter_code
_entity_poly.pdbx_strand_id
1 'polypeptide(L)'
;MKKKIWSAGGVVYQNKQILICYRNTTDLFCLPKGTPEKGETVFETAIREVKEETGIITEIVNKIDSISYEFIKPFGDNKYEQNIVYNKIVHYFLMNKIGGNLKNHDNEFDSIYWMTLSESKEKLTYKNEIEIVEKAFSSRNKD
;
A
#
# COMPACT_ATOMS: atom_id res chain seq x y z
N MET A 1 4.07 -27.00 3.68
CA MET A 1 4.82 -26.05 4.52
C MET A 1 4.24 -24.65 4.32
N LYS A 2 4.15 -23.88 5.39
CA LYS A 2 3.69 -22.49 5.34
C LYS A 2 4.80 -21.54 5.77
N LYS A 3 4.92 -20.41 5.07
CA LYS A 3 5.84 -19.33 5.49
C LYS A 3 5.04 -18.06 5.75
N LYS A 4 5.39 -17.35 6.82
CA LYS A 4 4.81 -16.05 7.14
C LYS A 4 5.72 -14.97 6.59
N ILE A 5 5.14 -14.05 5.82
CA ILE A 5 5.85 -12.88 5.28
C ILE A 5 4.99 -11.65 5.52
N TRP A 6 5.59 -10.48 5.40
CA TRP A 6 4.85 -9.24 5.59
C TRP A 6 5.29 -8.15 4.62
N SER A 7 4.40 -7.20 4.45
CA SER A 7 4.64 -5.97 3.71
C SER A 7 4.09 -4.81 4.54
N ALA A 8 4.45 -3.61 4.18
CA ALA A 8 3.93 -2.42 4.81
C ALA A 8 3.73 -1.31 3.78
N GLY A 9 2.74 -0.49 4.03
CA GLY A 9 2.41 0.61 3.17
C GLY A 9 1.53 1.62 3.86
N GLY A 10 0.88 2.47 3.10
CA GLY A 10 0.14 3.54 3.72
C GLY A 10 -0.98 4.15 2.91
N VAL A 11 -1.84 4.82 3.63
CA VAL A 11 -2.85 5.70 3.09
C VAL A 11 -2.37 7.12 3.34
N VAL A 12 -1.91 7.78 2.28
CA VAL A 12 -1.43 9.16 2.35
C VAL A 12 -2.63 10.08 2.18
N TYR A 13 -2.98 10.80 3.23
CA TYR A 13 -4.19 11.62 3.29
C TYR A 13 -3.83 13.10 3.21
N GLN A 14 -4.47 13.80 2.28
CA GLN A 14 -4.31 15.26 2.13
C GLN A 14 -5.58 15.85 1.51
N ASN A 15 -6.16 16.85 2.14
CA ASN A 15 -7.32 17.58 1.59
C ASN A 15 -8.47 16.64 1.18
N LYS A 16 -8.81 15.70 2.05
CA LYS A 16 -9.90 14.71 1.82
C LYS A 16 -9.68 13.82 0.61
N GLN A 17 -8.42 13.63 0.22
CA GLN A 17 -8.02 12.72 -0.85
C GLN A 17 -6.89 11.83 -0.37
N ILE A 18 -6.73 10.69 -1.02
CA ILE A 18 -5.66 9.73 -0.74
C ILE A 18 -4.96 9.32 -2.03
N LEU A 19 -3.72 8.83 -1.90
CA LEU A 19 -2.93 8.35 -3.03
C LEU A 19 -3.28 6.91 -3.38
N ILE A 20 -3.60 6.70 -4.65
CA ILE A 20 -3.89 5.39 -5.24
C ILE A 20 -2.95 5.18 -6.42
N CYS A 21 -2.39 3.98 -6.52
CA CYS A 21 -1.50 3.57 -7.61
C CYS A 21 -2.26 2.79 -8.68
N TYR A 22 -1.93 2.99 -9.95
CA TYR A 22 -2.55 2.30 -11.05
C TYR A 22 -1.51 1.62 -11.95
N ARG A 23 -1.74 0.34 -12.27
CA ARG A 23 -0.94 -0.43 -13.23
C ARG A 23 -1.80 -0.81 -14.43
N ASN A 24 -1.42 -0.33 -15.60
CA ASN A 24 -2.18 -0.53 -16.85
C ASN A 24 -2.23 -1.99 -17.28
N THR A 25 -1.10 -2.71 -17.21
CA THR A 25 -1.00 -4.09 -17.70
C THR A 25 -1.95 -5.06 -16.99
N THR A 26 -2.30 -4.79 -15.75
CA THR A 26 -3.18 -5.65 -14.95
C THR A 26 -4.50 -4.96 -14.60
N ASP A 27 -4.69 -3.72 -15.06
CA ASP A 27 -5.84 -2.88 -14.71
C ASP A 27 -6.05 -2.85 -13.19
N LEU A 28 -4.96 -2.67 -12.46
CA LEU A 28 -4.94 -2.74 -11.00
C LEU A 28 -4.88 -1.34 -10.39
N PHE A 29 -5.87 -1.04 -9.54
CA PHE A 29 -5.83 0.12 -8.64
C PHE A 29 -5.59 -0.38 -7.22
N CYS A 30 -4.55 0.11 -6.58
CA CYS A 30 -4.18 -0.37 -5.24
C CYS A 30 -3.51 0.72 -4.40
N LEU A 31 -3.40 0.45 -3.10
CA LEU A 31 -2.64 1.29 -2.18
C LEU A 31 -1.14 1.01 -2.33
N PRO A 32 -0.28 2.01 -2.12
CA PRO A 32 1.17 1.80 -2.16
C PRO A 32 1.62 0.96 -0.96
N LYS A 33 2.43 -0.05 -1.24
CA LYS A 33 2.99 -0.96 -0.23
C LYS A 33 4.09 -1.79 -0.83
N GLY A 34 4.91 -2.38 0.01
CA GLY A 34 5.91 -3.33 -0.48
C GLY A 34 6.62 -4.09 0.62
N THR A 35 7.60 -4.88 0.23
CA THR A 35 8.30 -5.82 1.09
C THR A 35 9.47 -5.15 1.83
N PRO A 36 9.80 -5.63 3.04
CA PRO A 36 10.91 -5.04 3.80
C PRO A 36 12.26 -5.37 3.18
N GLU A 37 13.19 -4.44 3.37
CA GLU A 37 14.61 -4.71 3.19
C GLU A 37 15.17 -5.24 4.52
N LYS A 38 16.30 -5.93 4.45
CA LYS A 38 16.91 -6.54 5.63
C LYS A 38 17.13 -5.51 6.73
N GLY A 39 16.61 -5.80 7.91
CA GLY A 39 16.77 -4.95 9.08
C GLY A 39 15.78 -3.81 9.20
N GLU A 40 14.89 -3.63 8.25
CA GLU A 40 13.88 -2.57 8.33
C GLU A 40 12.78 -2.90 9.32
N THR A 41 12.34 -1.87 10.04
CA THR A 41 11.10 -1.95 10.83
C THR A 41 9.89 -1.81 9.91
N VAL A 42 8.71 -2.11 10.42
CA VAL A 42 7.44 -1.95 9.70
C VAL A 42 7.26 -0.49 9.26
N PHE A 43 7.60 0.46 10.14
CA PHE A 43 7.48 1.89 9.85
C PHE A 43 8.42 2.32 8.73
N GLU A 44 9.68 1.88 8.80
CA GLU A 44 10.68 2.22 7.78
C GLU A 44 10.29 1.66 6.42
N THR A 45 9.80 0.43 6.38
CA THR A 45 9.34 -0.20 5.14
C THR A 45 8.17 0.58 4.54
N ALA A 46 7.18 0.94 5.36
CA ALA A 46 6.01 1.68 4.89
C ALA A 46 6.42 3.02 4.27
N ILE A 47 7.26 3.79 4.95
CA ILE A 47 7.72 5.11 4.47
C ILE A 47 8.51 4.96 3.17
N ARG A 48 9.44 4.00 3.12
CA ARG A 48 10.28 3.78 1.94
C ARG A 48 9.46 3.34 0.74
N GLU A 49 8.57 2.37 0.92
CA GLU A 49 7.76 1.83 -0.18
C GLU A 49 6.79 2.87 -0.73
N VAL A 50 6.16 3.65 0.14
CA VAL A 50 5.28 4.74 -0.31
C VAL A 50 6.09 5.75 -1.13
N LYS A 51 7.30 6.09 -0.68
CA LYS A 51 8.16 7.02 -1.41
C LYS A 51 8.55 6.46 -2.78
N GLU A 52 8.97 5.20 -2.84
CA GLU A 52 9.35 4.57 -4.11
C GLU A 52 8.18 4.54 -5.09
N GLU A 53 7.02 4.08 -4.64
CA GLU A 53 5.87 3.87 -5.53
C GLU A 53 5.13 5.15 -5.90
N THR A 54 5.16 6.18 -5.05
CA THR A 54 4.41 7.42 -5.28
C THR A 54 5.27 8.66 -5.47
N GLY A 55 6.54 8.62 -5.07
CA GLY A 55 7.41 9.79 -5.05
C GLY A 55 7.19 10.69 -3.83
N ILE A 56 6.26 10.35 -2.95
CA ILE A 56 5.87 11.22 -1.82
C ILE A 56 6.59 10.79 -0.54
N ILE A 57 7.17 11.79 0.14
CA ILE A 57 7.80 11.63 1.44
C ILE A 57 6.74 11.87 2.50
N THR A 58 6.62 10.93 3.44
CA THR A 58 5.54 10.93 4.41
C THR A 58 6.04 10.79 5.83
N GLU A 59 5.17 11.15 6.78
CA GLU A 59 5.31 10.80 8.17
C GLU A 59 4.11 9.97 8.61
N ILE A 60 4.32 9.04 9.53
CA ILE A 60 3.26 8.17 10.03
C ILE A 60 2.47 8.89 11.12
N VAL A 61 1.14 8.87 10.98
CA VAL A 61 0.21 9.40 11.99
C VAL A 61 -0.15 8.29 12.98
N ASN A 62 -0.69 7.19 12.46
CA ASN A 62 -1.06 6.02 13.28
C ASN A 62 -1.27 4.81 12.40
N LYS A 63 -1.32 3.64 13.02
CA LYS A 63 -1.67 2.40 12.30
C LYS A 63 -3.17 2.37 12.04
N ILE A 64 -3.56 1.98 10.82
CA ILE A 64 -4.97 1.79 10.46
C ILE A 64 -5.40 0.38 10.78
N ASP A 65 -4.81 -0.60 10.12
CA ASP A 65 -5.11 -2.02 10.28
C ASP A 65 -4.16 -2.84 9.42
N SER A 66 -4.33 -4.15 9.45
CA SER A 66 -3.61 -5.08 8.60
C SER A 66 -4.60 -5.92 7.83
N ILE A 67 -4.19 -6.37 6.64
CA ILE A 67 -4.92 -7.39 5.89
C ILE A 67 -4.01 -8.60 5.75
N SER A 68 -4.62 -9.78 5.66
CA SER A 68 -3.90 -11.04 5.63
C SER A 68 -4.49 -11.93 4.54
N TYR A 69 -3.62 -12.59 3.79
CA TYR A 69 -4.07 -13.55 2.79
C TYR A 69 -3.00 -14.61 2.55
N GLU A 70 -3.45 -15.77 2.02
CA GLU A 70 -2.55 -16.85 1.66
C GLU A 70 -2.43 -16.95 0.13
N PHE A 71 -1.26 -17.36 -0.33
CA PHE A 71 -1.04 -17.61 -1.76
C PHE A 71 0.08 -18.63 -1.95
N ILE A 72 0.10 -19.26 -3.13
CA ILE A 72 1.23 -20.08 -3.60
C ILE A 72 2.00 -19.24 -4.62
N LYS A 73 3.24 -19.63 -4.90
CA LYS A 73 4.11 -18.88 -5.81
C LYS A 73 3.39 -18.57 -7.14
N PRO A 74 3.29 -17.27 -7.51
CA PRO A 74 2.75 -16.90 -8.82
C PRO A 74 3.67 -17.42 -9.93
N PHE A 75 3.09 -17.79 -11.06
CA PHE A 75 3.84 -18.25 -12.23
C PHE A 75 4.86 -17.20 -12.65
N GLY A 76 6.12 -17.62 -12.78
CA GLY A 76 7.20 -16.73 -13.22
C GLY A 76 7.79 -15.82 -12.14
N ASP A 77 7.26 -15.82 -10.92
CA ASP A 77 7.78 -15.00 -9.84
C ASP A 77 8.83 -15.77 -9.02
N ASN A 78 10.10 -15.41 -9.21
CA ASN A 78 11.22 -16.08 -8.56
C ASN A 78 11.50 -15.60 -7.13
N LYS A 79 10.75 -14.64 -6.61
CA LYS A 79 10.87 -14.20 -5.21
C LYS A 79 10.41 -15.27 -4.23
N TYR A 80 9.58 -16.21 -4.68
CA TYR A 80 8.93 -17.20 -3.82
C TYR A 80 9.34 -18.61 -4.21
N GLU A 81 9.34 -19.50 -3.21
CA GLU A 81 9.66 -20.92 -3.41
C GLU A 81 8.41 -21.69 -3.85
N GLN A 82 8.60 -22.70 -4.71
CA GLN A 82 7.50 -23.57 -5.15
C GLN A 82 7.03 -24.47 -4.02
N ASN A 83 5.76 -24.87 -4.08
CA ASN A 83 5.12 -25.82 -3.15
C ASN A 83 5.07 -25.32 -1.70
N ILE A 84 5.17 -23.98 -1.52
CA ILE A 84 5.04 -23.35 -0.21
C ILE A 84 3.79 -22.46 -0.24
N VAL A 85 3.00 -22.57 0.81
CA VAL A 85 1.89 -21.66 1.06
C VAL A 85 2.44 -20.47 1.85
N TYR A 86 2.32 -19.27 1.28
CA TYR A 86 2.72 -18.05 1.95
C TYR A 86 1.52 -17.42 2.64
N ASN A 87 1.67 -17.11 3.92
CA ASN A 87 0.71 -16.29 4.64
C ASN A 87 1.31 -14.89 4.73
N LYS A 88 0.68 -13.93 4.03
CA LYS A 88 1.19 -12.56 3.95
C LYS A 88 0.30 -11.63 4.74
N ILE A 89 0.93 -10.82 5.59
CA ILE A 89 0.28 -9.74 6.33
C ILE A 89 0.76 -8.42 5.74
N VAL A 90 -0.16 -7.54 5.39
CA VAL A 90 0.17 -6.18 4.94
C VAL A 90 -0.28 -5.20 6.01
N HIS A 91 0.67 -4.43 6.54
CA HIS A 91 0.41 -3.43 7.57
C HIS A 91 0.22 -2.07 6.90
N TYR A 92 -0.91 -1.42 7.17
CA TYR A 92 -1.22 -0.10 6.59
C TYR A 92 -1.25 0.98 7.67
N PHE A 93 -0.62 2.10 7.34
CA PHE A 93 -0.52 3.28 8.22
C PHE A 93 -1.18 4.48 7.58
N LEU A 94 -1.82 5.31 8.42
CA LEU A 94 -2.27 6.63 8.01
C LEU A 94 -1.06 7.54 7.98
N MET A 95 -0.87 8.28 6.90
CA MET A 95 0.31 9.09 6.66
C MET A 95 -0.03 10.51 6.23
N ASN A 96 0.79 11.46 6.66
CA ASN A 96 0.76 12.83 6.15
C ASN A 96 1.89 13.01 5.14
N LYS A 97 1.61 13.75 4.06
CA LYS A 97 2.65 14.18 3.13
C LYS A 97 3.50 15.27 3.79
N ILE A 98 4.82 15.11 3.77
CA ILE A 98 5.76 16.12 4.23
C ILE A 98 6.71 16.59 3.13
N GLY A 99 6.69 16.00 1.97
CA GLY A 99 7.53 16.41 0.86
C GLY A 99 7.39 15.46 -0.35
N GLY A 100 8.33 15.59 -1.27
CA GLY A 100 8.36 14.75 -2.45
C GLY A 100 7.51 15.27 -3.61
N ASN A 101 7.52 14.51 -4.69
CA ASN A 101 6.81 14.86 -5.92
C ASN A 101 6.36 13.57 -6.62
N LEU A 102 5.11 13.52 -7.08
CA LEU A 102 4.56 12.37 -7.78
C LEU A 102 5.39 11.97 -9.01
N LYS A 103 6.06 12.92 -9.65
CA LYS A 103 6.93 12.65 -10.81
C LYS A 103 8.09 11.71 -10.48
N ASN A 104 8.44 11.57 -9.21
CA ASN A 104 9.56 10.75 -8.77
C ASN A 104 9.18 9.32 -8.42
N HIS A 105 7.96 8.89 -8.74
CA HIS A 105 7.56 7.49 -8.53
C HIS A 105 8.39 6.56 -9.43
N ASP A 106 8.59 5.32 -8.99
CA ASP A 106 9.31 4.31 -9.77
C ASP A 106 8.46 3.79 -10.93
N ASN A 107 8.94 2.74 -11.59
CA ASN A 107 8.29 2.18 -12.78
C ASN A 107 7.29 1.06 -12.48
N GLU A 108 7.02 0.77 -11.22
CA GLU A 108 6.09 -0.31 -10.86
C GLU A 108 4.66 0.01 -11.27
N PHE A 109 4.27 1.27 -11.14
CA PHE A 109 2.94 1.74 -11.53
C PHE A 109 3.04 2.79 -12.64
N ASP A 110 2.03 2.82 -13.48
CA ASP A 110 1.97 3.79 -14.60
C ASP A 110 1.53 5.16 -14.15
N SER A 111 0.62 5.22 -13.18
CA SER A 111 0.03 6.48 -12.72
C SER A 111 -0.25 6.46 -11.24
N ILE A 112 -0.18 7.64 -10.63
CA ILE A 112 -0.49 7.83 -9.22
C ILE A 112 -1.54 8.94 -9.14
N TYR A 113 -2.65 8.67 -8.45
CA TYR A 113 -3.79 9.58 -8.39
C TYR A 113 -4.12 9.98 -6.96
N TRP A 114 -4.50 11.23 -6.78
CA TRP A 114 -5.21 11.66 -5.57
C TRP A 114 -6.70 11.37 -5.80
N MET A 115 -7.31 10.60 -4.91
CA MET A 115 -8.72 10.25 -5.03
C MET A 115 -9.48 10.56 -3.75
N THR A 116 -10.73 10.98 -3.90
CA THR A 116 -11.67 11.12 -2.78
C THR A 116 -12.06 9.73 -2.27
N LEU A 117 -12.72 9.68 -1.12
CA LEU A 117 -13.25 8.40 -0.61
C LEU A 117 -14.17 7.74 -1.63
N SER A 118 -15.09 8.49 -2.20
CA SER A 118 -16.03 7.98 -3.21
C SER A 118 -15.31 7.40 -4.42
N GLU A 119 -14.34 8.12 -4.96
CA GLU A 119 -13.54 7.65 -6.10
C GLU A 119 -12.75 6.40 -5.75
N SER A 120 -12.15 6.36 -4.56
CA SER A 120 -11.37 5.22 -4.08
C SER A 120 -12.22 3.95 -3.97
N LYS A 121 -13.43 4.08 -3.44
CA LYS A 121 -14.36 2.95 -3.31
C LYS A 121 -14.78 2.40 -4.66
N GLU A 122 -14.91 3.28 -5.65
CA GLU A 122 -15.28 2.88 -7.01
C GLU A 122 -14.12 2.23 -7.76
N LYS A 123 -12.90 2.74 -7.57
CA LYS A 123 -11.74 2.35 -8.38
C LYS A 123 -10.89 1.23 -7.80
N LEU A 124 -10.72 1.16 -6.48
CA LEU A 124 -9.84 0.15 -5.88
C LEU A 124 -10.28 -1.26 -6.28
N THR A 125 -9.30 -2.05 -6.71
CA THR A 125 -9.53 -3.41 -7.20
C THR A 125 -9.96 -4.37 -6.08
N TYR A 126 -9.36 -4.22 -4.89
CA TYR A 126 -9.59 -5.17 -3.79
C TYR A 126 -10.45 -4.56 -2.69
N LYS A 127 -11.49 -5.30 -2.31
CA LYS A 127 -12.44 -4.90 -1.27
C LYS A 127 -11.76 -4.67 0.09
N ASN A 128 -10.77 -5.49 0.44
CA ASN A 128 -10.08 -5.34 1.72
C ASN A 128 -9.29 -4.03 1.80
N GLU A 129 -8.79 -3.51 0.67
CA GLU A 129 -8.14 -2.20 0.64
C GLU A 129 -9.17 -1.07 0.75
N ILE A 130 -10.36 -1.26 0.20
CA ILE A 130 -11.47 -0.30 0.38
C ILE A 130 -11.77 -0.14 1.87
N GLU A 131 -11.81 -1.25 2.61
CA GLU A 131 -12.04 -1.23 4.06
C GLU A 131 -10.95 -0.46 4.81
N ILE A 132 -9.68 -0.62 4.39
CA ILE A 132 -8.54 0.13 4.94
C ILE A 132 -8.76 1.64 4.71
N VAL A 133 -9.13 2.02 3.49
CA VAL A 133 -9.38 3.42 3.13
C VAL A 133 -10.53 4.01 3.94
N GLU A 134 -11.62 3.27 4.10
CA GLU A 134 -12.76 3.70 4.90
C GLU A 134 -12.35 3.98 6.35
N LYS A 135 -11.53 3.11 6.93
CA LYS A 135 -10.99 3.30 8.29
C LYS A 135 -10.10 4.54 8.38
N ALA A 136 -9.28 4.79 7.34
CA ALA A 136 -8.42 5.96 7.29
C ALA A 136 -9.25 7.26 7.31
N PHE A 137 -10.29 7.33 6.48
CA PHE A 137 -11.17 8.50 6.43
C PHE A 137 -11.93 8.68 7.74
N SER A 138 -12.43 7.60 8.35
CA SER A 138 -13.08 7.65 9.66
C SER A 138 -12.16 8.20 10.73
N SER A 139 -10.90 7.77 10.74
CA SER A 139 -9.90 8.23 11.70
C SER A 139 -9.65 9.73 11.58
N ARG A 140 -9.55 10.24 10.36
CA ARG A 140 -9.33 11.68 10.11
C ARG A 140 -10.55 12.53 10.43
N ASN A 141 -11.75 12.00 10.22
CA ASN A 141 -12.99 12.75 10.45
C ASN A 141 -13.37 12.87 11.92
N LYS A 142 -12.67 12.17 12.82
CA LYS A 142 -12.90 12.26 14.27
C LYS A 142 -12.20 13.45 14.93
N ASP A 143 -11.32 14.11 14.20
CA ASP A 143 -10.54 15.24 14.74
C ASP A 143 -11.23 16.59 14.52
#